data_c4edb98ea194785e78faaed36b84e5fc
#
_entry.id   c4edb98ea194785e78faaed36b84e5fc
#
_cell.length_a   1.000
_cell.length_b   1.000
_cell.length_c   1.000
_cell.angle_alpha   90.00
_cell.angle_beta   90.00
_cell.angle_gamma   90.00
#
_symmetry.space_group_name_H-M   'P 1'
#
loop_
_entity.id
_entity.type
_entity.pdbx_description
1 polymer ?
#
loop_
_entity_poly.entity_id
_entity_poly.type
_entity_poly.pdbx_seq_one_letter_code
_entity_poly.pdbx_strand_id
1 'polypeptide(L)'
;MRVSIITLLILALFIASCKHKEETKEDKKEATSEVEGGTPVTVTNITKGDMNETVELNAVSTFLVKTYVKANANGYLYAVNTIMGKYVNKGQELFTLKTKEAHSLGNTLNKIDSSFHFEGTMHIKAPGSGYVTQLNYRTGDYVQDNEQLATITDTKNFVFVLNLPYELKPFLSLNKTLQLHLPDGKTLNGHLEGAMPTVDAASQTQSYIIRIDSQEDIPENLLAKVYFIKSSKRNITSLPKAALLTDEVQSHYWIMKMIDSTTAIKVAVTKGLETKERVEVISPTLSSTDKVLLSGNYGLGDTAKVVVITN
;
A
#
# COMPACT_ATOMS: atom_id res chain seq x y z
N MET A 1 31.70 3.49 59.46
CA MET A 1 32.87 2.57 59.73
C MET A 1 33.76 2.62 58.51
N ARG A 2 34.89 3.27 58.69
CA ARG A 2 36.22 2.91 58.15
C ARG A 2 36.31 2.72 56.63
N VAL A 3 37.15 3.34 55.84
CA VAL A 3 38.54 3.86 55.97
C VAL A 3 38.88 4.18 54.51
N SER A 4 39.57 5.08 53.99
CA SER A 4 40.82 5.80 54.27
C SER A 4 41.03 6.76 53.11
N ILE A 5 41.30 8.00 53.19
CA ILE A 5 42.56 8.66 53.58
C ILE A 5 43.78 7.85 53.13
N ILE A 6 44.25 8.04 51.94
CA ILE A 6 45.59 8.00 51.39
C ILE A 6 45.46 8.31 49.90
N THR A 7 45.72 9.50 49.55
CA THR A 7 46.50 10.01 48.42
C THR A 7 46.30 11.51 48.24
N LEU A 8 46.65 12.15 49.32
CA LEU A 8 46.98 13.58 49.30
C LEU A 8 48.50 13.63 49.51
N LEU A 9 49.27 13.48 48.48
CA LEU A 9 50.69 13.90 48.44
C LEU A 9 51.31 13.45 47.12
N ILE A 10 51.24 14.27 46.08
CA ILE A 10 52.26 14.53 45.05
C ILE A 10 51.69 15.70 44.22
N LEU A 11 51.71 16.85 44.90
CA LEU A 11 51.60 18.15 44.24
C LEU A 11 52.81 18.93 44.68
N ALA A 12 53.90 18.82 43.99
CA ALA A 12 54.93 19.84 43.96
C ALA A 12 56.03 19.44 42.97
N LEU A 13 56.51 20.43 42.26
CA LEU A 13 57.64 20.50 41.36
C LEU A 13 57.39 20.08 39.89
N PHE A 14 56.97 21.03 39.13
CA PHE A 14 57.75 21.48 37.98
C PHE A 14 57.23 22.85 37.51
N ILE A 15 57.79 23.90 38.14
CA ILE A 15 57.77 25.26 37.64
C ILE A 15 59.13 25.48 37.04
N ALA A 16 59.23 25.46 35.73
CA ALA A 16 60.34 26.15 35.04
C ALA A 16 60.02 26.35 33.57
N SER A 17 60.07 27.62 33.24
CA SER A 17 60.46 28.21 31.97
C SER A 17 59.41 28.47 30.93
N CYS A 18 58.85 29.67 31.11
CA CYS A 18 58.28 30.50 30.06
C CYS A 18 59.21 30.76 28.92
N LYS A 19 58.69 30.74 27.72
CA LYS A 19 59.02 31.81 26.74
C LYS A 19 57.80 32.14 25.92
N HIS A 20 57.24 33.28 26.28
CA HIS A 20 56.15 33.94 25.58
C HIS A 20 56.60 34.24 24.15
N LYS A 21 55.91 33.66 23.18
CA LYS A 21 55.94 34.07 21.79
C LYS A 21 54.52 34.41 21.37
N GLU A 22 54.22 35.69 21.24
CA GLU A 22 53.00 36.18 20.63
C GLU A 22 52.91 35.57 19.23
N GLU A 23 52.03 34.61 19.09
CA GLU A 23 51.52 34.23 17.78
C GLU A 23 50.23 35.00 17.52
N THR A 24 50.33 35.92 16.62
CA THR A 24 49.29 36.63 15.93
C THR A 24 48.18 35.64 15.54
N LYS A 25 46.98 35.85 16.02
CA LYS A 25 45.80 35.17 15.49
C LYS A 25 45.63 35.62 14.04
N GLU A 26 46.13 34.84 13.13
CA GLU A 26 45.65 34.85 11.74
C GLU A 26 44.24 34.27 11.77
N ASP A 27 43.26 35.12 11.54
CA ASP A 27 41.94 34.74 11.09
C ASP A 27 42.14 33.85 9.85
N LYS A 28 41.99 32.53 10.06
CA LYS A 28 41.71 31.63 8.96
C LYS A 28 40.37 32.00 8.37
N LYS A 29 40.36 32.97 7.46
CA LYS A 29 39.39 32.97 6.37
C LYS A 29 39.49 31.59 5.74
N GLU A 30 38.43 30.79 5.92
CA GLU A 30 38.24 29.66 5.03
C GLU A 30 38.26 30.20 3.61
N ALA A 31 39.38 30.01 3.00
CA ALA A 31 39.52 30.22 1.56
C ALA A 31 38.59 29.17 0.91
N THR A 32 37.37 29.59 0.59
CA THR A 32 36.63 28.95 -0.47
C THR A 32 37.56 28.98 -1.67
N SER A 33 38.15 27.83 -1.97
CA SER A 33 38.91 27.65 -3.21
C SER A 33 37.89 27.87 -4.33
N GLU A 34 37.89 29.06 -4.91
CA GLU A 34 37.32 29.30 -6.23
C GLU A 34 38.07 28.34 -7.17
N VAL A 35 37.42 27.21 -7.45
CA VAL A 35 37.80 26.30 -8.51
C VAL A 35 37.71 27.15 -9.80
N GLU A 36 38.84 27.45 -10.44
CA GLU A 36 38.88 28.03 -11.77
C GLU A 36 38.18 27.06 -12.75
N GLY A 37 36.86 27.08 -12.81
CA GLY A 37 36.10 26.14 -13.62
C GLY A 37 34.60 26.05 -13.31
N GLY A 38 34.08 26.80 -12.32
CA GLY A 38 32.64 26.75 -11.98
C GLY A 38 32.20 25.49 -11.22
N THR A 39 31.03 25.55 -10.61
CA THR A 39 30.45 24.41 -9.85
C THR A 39 30.01 23.29 -10.80
N PRO A 40 30.40 22.01 -10.56
CA PRO A 40 29.95 20.90 -11.38
C PRO A 40 28.45 20.65 -11.16
N VAL A 41 27.68 20.60 -12.26
CA VAL A 41 26.24 20.49 -12.25
C VAL A 41 25.74 19.51 -13.30
N THR A 42 24.58 18.91 -13.08
CA THR A 42 23.83 18.25 -14.15
C THR A 42 22.64 19.11 -14.56
N VAL A 43 22.23 18.99 -15.80
CA VAL A 43 21.11 19.75 -16.36
C VAL A 43 19.99 18.85 -16.84
N THR A 44 18.78 19.39 -16.84
CA THR A 44 17.60 18.72 -17.39
C THR A 44 16.82 19.69 -18.27
N ASN A 45 16.04 19.12 -19.18
CA ASN A 45 15.14 19.89 -20.03
C ASN A 45 13.76 20.04 -19.36
N ILE A 46 13.09 21.09 -19.72
CA ILE A 46 11.69 21.30 -19.37
C ILE A 46 10.83 20.46 -20.32
N THR A 47 9.83 19.77 -19.77
CA THR A 47 8.92 18.97 -20.56
C THR A 47 7.51 19.52 -20.48
N LYS A 48 6.77 19.41 -21.59
CA LYS A 48 5.33 19.66 -21.64
C LYS A 48 4.61 18.33 -21.79
N GLY A 49 3.58 18.14 -21.00
CA GLY A 49 2.81 16.89 -21.04
C GLY A 49 1.71 16.87 -19.98
N ASP A 50 0.99 15.78 -19.94
CA ASP A 50 -0.05 15.56 -18.95
C ASP A 50 0.57 15.13 -17.62
N MET A 51 0.02 15.63 -16.52
CA MET A 51 0.44 15.27 -15.17
C MET A 51 -0.76 14.88 -14.32
N ASN A 52 -0.61 13.76 -13.61
CA ASN A 52 -1.60 13.25 -12.68
C ASN A 52 -0.99 13.20 -11.27
N GLU A 53 -1.64 13.86 -10.33
CA GLU A 53 -1.37 13.65 -8.90
C GLU A 53 -2.15 12.42 -8.45
N THR A 54 -1.46 11.43 -7.94
CA THR A 54 -2.07 10.17 -7.50
C THR A 54 -1.84 9.94 -6.01
N VAL A 55 -2.84 9.31 -5.38
CA VAL A 55 -2.76 8.78 -4.02
C VAL A 55 -2.75 7.26 -4.11
N GLU A 56 -1.81 6.62 -3.41
CA GLU A 56 -1.76 5.17 -3.31
C GLU A 56 -2.79 4.70 -2.27
N LEU A 57 -3.70 3.85 -2.70
CA LEU A 57 -4.74 3.24 -1.87
C LEU A 57 -4.61 1.72 -1.93
N ASN A 58 -5.17 1.06 -0.92
CA ASN A 58 -5.20 -0.40 -0.85
C ASN A 58 -6.60 -0.92 -1.20
N ALA A 59 -6.63 -1.93 -2.05
CA ALA A 59 -7.82 -2.72 -2.34
C ALA A 59 -7.58 -4.18 -1.94
N VAL A 60 -8.58 -4.82 -1.35
CA VAL A 60 -8.49 -6.20 -0.86
C VAL A 60 -9.40 -7.09 -1.68
N SER A 61 -8.86 -8.21 -2.17
CA SER A 61 -9.63 -9.20 -2.91
C SER A 61 -10.62 -9.94 -1.99
N THR A 62 -11.81 -10.17 -2.49
CA THR A 62 -12.82 -10.96 -1.78
C THR A 62 -13.83 -11.59 -2.74
N PHE A 63 -14.53 -12.59 -2.27
CA PHE A 63 -15.69 -13.16 -2.94
C PHE A 63 -16.97 -12.63 -2.30
N LEU A 64 -17.85 -12.04 -3.11
CA LEU A 64 -19.10 -11.44 -2.60
C LEU A 64 -20.12 -12.46 -2.13
N VAL A 65 -20.08 -13.69 -2.67
CA VAL A 65 -21.06 -14.73 -2.35
C VAL A 65 -20.39 -15.86 -1.58
N LYS A 66 -20.76 -15.97 -0.32
CA LYS A 66 -20.43 -17.08 0.57
C LYS A 66 -21.70 -17.76 1.04
N THR A 67 -21.71 -19.06 0.92
CA THR A 67 -22.86 -19.90 1.33
C THR A 67 -22.47 -20.76 2.51
N TYR A 68 -23.24 -20.71 3.57
CA TYR A 68 -23.00 -21.50 4.78
C TYR A 68 -23.79 -22.79 4.72
N VAL A 69 -23.06 -23.89 4.90
CA VAL A 69 -23.66 -25.22 5.07
C VAL A 69 -23.90 -25.44 6.55
N LYS A 70 -25.13 -25.67 6.93
CA LYS A 70 -25.53 -25.80 8.34
C LYS A 70 -26.14 -27.18 8.62
N ALA A 71 -25.98 -27.64 9.86
CA ALA A 71 -26.68 -28.82 10.36
C ALA A 71 -28.20 -28.55 10.39
N ASN A 72 -28.96 -29.56 10.09
CA ASN A 72 -30.44 -29.52 10.07
C ASN A 72 -31.08 -30.31 11.22
N ALA A 73 -30.29 -30.82 12.16
CA ALA A 73 -30.71 -31.46 13.40
C ALA A 73 -29.52 -31.63 14.36
N ASN A 74 -29.82 -31.99 15.60
CA ASN A 74 -28.82 -32.41 16.58
C ASN A 74 -28.39 -33.85 16.31
N GLY A 75 -27.09 -34.14 16.31
CA GLY A 75 -26.61 -35.49 16.09
C GLY A 75 -25.09 -35.59 15.88
N TYR A 76 -24.67 -36.75 15.46
CA TYR A 76 -23.28 -37.05 15.15
C TYR A 76 -23.05 -37.11 13.65
N LEU A 77 -21.97 -36.54 13.17
CA LEU A 77 -21.54 -36.63 11.76
C LEU A 77 -21.05 -38.05 11.49
N TYR A 78 -21.83 -38.82 10.75
CA TYR A 78 -21.48 -40.18 10.35
C TYR A 78 -20.50 -40.21 9.18
N ALA A 79 -20.64 -39.28 8.22
CA ALA A 79 -19.73 -39.13 7.12
C ALA A 79 -19.55 -37.64 6.77
N VAL A 80 -18.32 -37.31 6.36
CA VAL A 80 -17.94 -36.00 5.78
C VAL A 80 -17.37 -36.27 4.37
N ASN A 81 -18.19 -35.98 3.35
CA ASN A 81 -17.93 -36.34 1.95
C ASN A 81 -17.21 -35.23 1.16
N THR A 82 -16.61 -34.28 1.87
CA THR A 82 -15.87 -33.16 1.26
C THR A 82 -14.59 -32.88 2.05
N ILE A 83 -13.71 -32.11 1.43
CA ILE A 83 -12.49 -31.61 2.05
C ILE A 83 -12.33 -30.13 1.72
N MET A 84 -11.56 -29.40 2.51
CA MET A 84 -11.19 -28.00 2.24
C MET A 84 -10.46 -27.90 0.90
N GLY A 85 -10.77 -26.86 0.09
CA GLY A 85 -10.23 -26.66 -1.24
C GLY A 85 -10.93 -27.44 -2.37
N LYS A 86 -11.90 -28.32 -2.07
CA LYS A 86 -12.65 -29.07 -3.09
C LYS A 86 -13.78 -28.23 -3.65
N TYR A 87 -13.95 -28.27 -4.99
CA TYR A 87 -15.13 -27.72 -5.65
C TYR A 87 -16.33 -28.67 -5.47
N VAL A 88 -17.49 -28.10 -5.14
CA VAL A 88 -18.74 -28.82 -4.96
C VAL A 88 -19.86 -28.17 -5.78
N ASN A 89 -20.82 -28.99 -6.21
CA ASN A 89 -21.98 -28.54 -6.96
C ASN A 89 -23.17 -28.37 -6.02
N LYS A 90 -24.07 -27.45 -6.35
CA LYS A 90 -25.34 -27.29 -5.65
C LYS A 90 -26.10 -28.63 -5.62
N GLY A 91 -26.57 -29.04 -4.44
CA GLY A 91 -27.28 -30.31 -4.24
C GLY A 91 -26.37 -31.51 -3.97
N GLN A 92 -25.06 -31.40 -4.11
CA GLN A 92 -24.09 -32.44 -3.77
C GLN A 92 -24.13 -32.68 -2.26
N GLU A 93 -24.17 -33.98 -1.87
CA GLU A 93 -24.11 -34.36 -0.47
C GLU A 93 -22.72 -34.12 0.11
N LEU A 94 -22.67 -33.39 1.23
CA LEU A 94 -21.46 -33.04 1.92
C LEU A 94 -21.28 -33.71 3.26
N PHE A 95 -22.40 -33.91 3.98
CA PHE A 95 -22.38 -34.53 5.29
C PHE A 95 -23.55 -35.52 5.40
N THR A 96 -23.30 -36.57 6.13
CA THR A 96 -24.33 -37.49 6.60
C THR A 96 -24.36 -37.36 8.11
N LEU A 97 -25.52 -36.97 8.66
CA LEU A 97 -25.74 -36.80 10.09
C LEU A 97 -26.63 -37.92 10.59
N LYS A 98 -26.28 -38.52 11.73
CA LYS A 98 -27.12 -39.48 12.45
C LYS A 98 -27.67 -38.79 13.70
N THR A 99 -29.00 -38.73 13.84
CA THR A 99 -29.60 -38.05 14.98
C THR A 99 -29.22 -38.75 16.29
N LYS A 100 -29.27 -38.01 17.40
CA LYS A 100 -28.92 -38.52 18.72
C LYS A 100 -29.78 -39.74 19.10
N GLU A 101 -31.06 -39.69 18.76
CA GLU A 101 -32.03 -40.78 19.00
C GLU A 101 -31.64 -42.03 18.19
N ALA A 102 -31.34 -41.86 16.91
CA ALA A 102 -30.90 -42.98 16.04
C ALA A 102 -29.56 -43.56 16.47
N HIS A 103 -28.65 -42.71 16.95
CA HIS A 103 -27.36 -43.17 17.48
C HIS A 103 -27.55 -44.04 18.75
N SER A 104 -28.49 -43.65 19.64
CA SER A 104 -28.72 -44.31 20.90
C SER A 104 -29.62 -45.56 20.77
N LEU A 105 -30.65 -45.51 19.92
CA LEU A 105 -31.71 -46.52 19.83
C LEU A 105 -31.62 -47.41 18.61
N GLY A 106 -30.97 -46.96 17.52
CA GLY A 106 -31.01 -47.65 16.22
C GLY A 106 -30.60 -49.12 16.27
N ASN A 107 -29.56 -49.46 17.04
CA ASN A 107 -29.10 -50.85 17.18
C ASN A 107 -30.05 -51.72 18.06
N THR A 108 -30.81 -51.11 18.95
CA THR A 108 -31.71 -51.82 19.84
C THR A 108 -33.02 -52.11 19.14
N LEU A 109 -33.59 -51.16 18.39
CA LEU A 109 -34.83 -51.33 17.63
C LEU A 109 -34.66 -52.34 16.49
N ASN A 110 -33.57 -52.33 15.75
CA ASN A 110 -33.28 -53.29 14.69
C ASN A 110 -33.09 -54.73 15.20
N LYS A 111 -32.72 -54.91 16.48
CA LYS A 111 -32.65 -56.24 17.14
C LYS A 111 -33.98 -56.77 17.57
N ILE A 112 -34.96 -55.90 17.88
CA ILE A 112 -36.28 -56.25 18.34
C ILE A 112 -37.20 -56.62 17.16
N ASP A 113 -37.11 -55.85 16.08
CA ASP A 113 -37.86 -56.11 14.84
C ASP A 113 -36.97 -55.78 13.61
N SER A 114 -36.56 -56.78 12.90
CA SER A 114 -35.69 -56.65 11.69
C SER A 114 -36.44 -56.04 10.49
N SER A 115 -37.76 -55.91 10.56
CA SER A 115 -38.56 -55.22 9.53
C SER A 115 -38.59 -53.70 9.73
N PHE A 116 -38.23 -53.21 10.94
CA PHE A 116 -38.22 -51.79 11.28
C PHE A 116 -36.82 -51.18 11.07
N HIS A 117 -36.67 -50.47 9.96
CA HIS A 117 -35.43 -49.76 9.65
C HIS A 117 -35.52 -48.31 10.10
N PHE A 118 -35.13 -48.04 11.34
CA PHE A 118 -34.98 -46.66 11.83
C PHE A 118 -33.55 -46.18 11.53
N GLU A 119 -33.36 -45.54 10.39
CA GLU A 119 -32.02 -45.07 9.99
C GLU A 119 -31.65 -43.77 10.71
N GLY A 120 -32.62 -42.86 10.94
CA GLY A 120 -32.40 -41.54 11.56
C GLY A 120 -31.21 -40.78 10.94
N THR A 121 -30.99 -41.08 9.68
CA THR A 121 -29.89 -40.53 8.91
C THR A 121 -30.39 -39.36 8.09
N MET A 122 -29.68 -38.23 8.15
CA MET A 122 -30.01 -37.02 7.42
C MET A 122 -28.83 -36.63 6.50
N HIS A 123 -29.15 -36.30 5.26
CA HIS A 123 -28.18 -35.91 4.26
C HIS A 123 -28.15 -34.40 4.12
N ILE A 124 -27.01 -33.77 4.42
CA ILE A 124 -26.80 -32.33 4.32
C ILE A 124 -26.12 -32.05 3.00
N LYS A 125 -26.81 -31.32 2.13
CA LYS A 125 -26.36 -31.03 0.76
C LYS A 125 -25.88 -29.59 0.64
N ALA A 126 -25.00 -29.36 -0.34
CA ALA A 126 -24.50 -28.04 -0.69
C ALA A 126 -25.64 -27.12 -1.17
N PRO A 127 -25.92 -26.00 -0.51
CA PRO A 127 -26.96 -25.06 -0.94
C PRO A 127 -26.57 -24.24 -2.17
N GLY A 128 -25.28 -24.15 -2.48
CA GLY A 128 -24.69 -23.48 -3.65
C GLY A 128 -23.51 -24.24 -4.23
N SER A 129 -23.05 -23.84 -5.43
CA SER A 129 -21.82 -24.35 -6.03
C SER A 129 -20.64 -23.46 -5.70
N GLY A 130 -19.45 -24.01 -5.54
CA GLY A 130 -18.23 -23.27 -5.24
C GLY A 130 -17.16 -24.13 -4.58
N TYR A 131 -16.12 -23.50 -4.09
CA TYR A 131 -15.05 -24.15 -3.34
C TYR A 131 -15.37 -24.18 -1.83
N VAL A 132 -15.09 -25.29 -1.18
CA VAL A 132 -15.16 -25.39 0.28
C VAL A 132 -13.98 -24.65 0.88
N THR A 133 -14.21 -23.47 1.41
CA THR A 133 -13.15 -22.61 1.97
C THR A 133 -12.97 -22.79 3.48
N GLN A 134 -13.97 -23.36 4.14
CA GLN A 134 -13.93 -23.67 5.57
C GLN A 134 -14.66 -24.97 5.85
N LEU A 135 -14.09 -25.81 6.70
CA LEU A 135 -14.66 -27.07 7.17
C LEU A 135 -14.41 -27.17 8.68
N ASN A 136 -15.48 -27.09 9.48
CA ASN A 136 -15.35 -26.91 10.92
C ASN A 136 -15.40 -28.23 11.69
N TYR A 137 -15.94 -29.31 11.07
CA TYR A 137 -16.26 -30.56 11.73
C TYR A 137 -15.72 -31.76 10.96
N ARG A 138 -15.50 -32.87 11.68
CA ARG A 138 -15.04 -34.16 11.17
C ARG A 138 -16.06 -35.26 11.45
N THR A 139 -15.87 -36.39 10.79
CA THR A 139 -16.63 -37.63 11.10
C THR A 139 -16.46 -37.98 12.56
N GLY A 140 -17.60 -38.26 13.24
CA GLY A 140 -17.68 -38.57 14.66
C GLY A 140 -18.01 -37.36 15.55
N ASP A 141 -17.85 -36.12 15.06
CA ASP A 141 -18.18 -34.93 15.86
C ASP A 141 -19.70 -34.81 16.09
N TYR A 142 -20.07 -34.33 17.29
CA TYR A 142 -21.42 -33.95 17.61
C TYR A 142 -21.69 -32.51 17.18
N VAL A 143 -22.84 -32.28 16.54
CA VAL A 143 -23.26 -30.97 16.05
C VAL A 143 -24.68 -30.67 16.51
N GLN A 144 -24.97 -29.38 16.65
CA GLN A 144 -26.32 -28.90 17.01
C GLN A 144 -27.05 -28.43 15.75
N ASP A 145 -28.39 -28.37 15.86
CA ASP A 145 -29.21 -27.79 14.81
C ASP A 145 -28.78 -26.35 14.50
N ASN A 146 -28.77 -26.02 13.19
CA ASN A 146 -28.35 -24.72 12.67
C ASN A 146 -26.84 -24.37 12.85
N GLU A 147 -26.02 -25.31 13.31
CA GLU A 147 -24.57 -25.12 13.46
C GLU A 147 -23.89 -25.14 12.12
N GLN A 148 -22.92 -24.21 11.93
CA GLN A 148 -22.19 -24.04 10.65
C GLN A 148 -21.14 -25.11 10.49
N LEU A 149 -21.35 -26.03 9.53
CA LEU A 149 -20.45 -27.14 9.23
C LEU A 149 -19.34 -26.76 8.26
N ALA A 150 -19.69 -26.01 7.22
CA ALA A 150 -18.75 -25.58 6.17
C ALA A 150 -19.15 -24.23 5.56
N THR A 151 -18.20 -23.61 4.89
CA THR A 151 -18.42 -22.44 4.02
C THR A 151 -18.08 -22.81 2.59
N ILE A 152 -18.97 -22.49 1.66
CA ILE A 152 -18.77 -22.61 0.22
C ILE A 152 -18.66 -21.21 -0.36
N THR A 153 -17.62 -20.95 -1.11
CA THR A 153 -17.35 -19.65 -1.74
C THR A 153 -17.51 -19.78 -3.25
N ASP A 154 -18.34 -18.93 -3.83
CA ASP A 154 -18.52 -18.84 -5.29
C ASP A 154 -17.44 -17.94 -5.89
N THR A 155 -16.52 -18.53 -6.65
CA THR A 155 -15.41 -17.81 -7.28
C THR A 155 -15.82 -16.92 -8.45
N LYS A 156 -17.04 -17.06 -8.99
CA LYS A 156 -17.54 -16.23 -10.09
C LYS A 156 -17.82 -14.78 -9.67
N ASN A 157 -18.02 -14.56 -8.38
CA ASN A 157 -18.32 -13.24 -7.81
C ASN A 157 -17.10 -12.63 -7.12
N PHE A 158 -15.94 -12.76 -7.75
CA PHE A 158 -14.68 -12.19 -7.29
C PHE A 158 -14.61 -10.69 -7.57
N VAL A 159 -14.17 -9.92 -6.59
CA VAL A 159 -13.99 -8.47 -6.66
C VAL A 159 -12.82 -8.02 -5.79
N PHE A 160 -12.36 -6.80 -6.02
CA PHE A 160 -11.58 -6.07 -5.04
C PHE A 160 -12.46 -5.03 -4.33
N VAL A 161 -12.25 -4.86 -3.04
CA VAL A 161 -12.88 -3.82 -2.23
C VAL A 161 -11.85 -2.75 -1.94
N LEU A 162 -12.07 -1.55 -2.49
CA LEU A 162 -11.26 -0.37 -2.27
C LEU A 162 -11.84 0.46 -1.13
N ASN A 163 -11.09 0.69 -0.08
CA ASN A 163 -11.47 1.61 0.98
C ASN A 163 -11.01 3.03 0.64
N LEU A 164 -11.93 3.82 0.11
CA LEU A 164 -11.69 5.19 -0.37
C LEU A 164 -11.95 6.19 0.77
N PRO A 165 -10.96 7.02 1.16
CA PRO A 165 -11.20 8.17 2.03
C PRO A 165 -12.32 9.05 1.47
N TYR A 166 -13.28 9.44 2.31
CA TYR A 166 -14.49 10.14 1.84
C TYR A 166 -14.17 11.50 1.18
N GLU A 167 -13.07 12.12 1.57
CA GLU A 167 -12.55 13.35 0.97
C GLU A 167 -12.16 13.20 -0.51
N LEU A 168 -11.82 11.97 -0.96
CA LEU A 168 -11.47 11.69 -2.36
C LEU A 168 -12.67 11.42 -3.25
N LYS A 169 -13.88 11.34 -2.70
CA LYS A 169 -15.12 11.09 -3.45
C LYS A 169 -15.35 12.06 -4.62
N PRO A 170 -15.05 13.38 -4.54
CA PRO A 170 -15.22 14.29 -5.68
C PRO A 170 -14.42 13.89 -6.92
N PHE A 171 -13.35 13.12 -6.77
CA PHE A 171 -12.46 12.72 -7.87
C PHE A 171 -12.81 11.36 -8.52
N LEU A 172 -13.92 10.73 -8.12
CA LEU A 172 -14.38 9.45 -8.68
C LEU A 172 -14.55 9.47 -10.19
N SER A 173 -14.97 10.61 -10.76
CA SER A 173 -15.16 10.75 -12.20
C SER A 173 -13.86 10.58 -13.01
N LEU A 174 -12.70 10.83 -12.39
CA LEU A 174 -11.38 10.64 -12.98
C LEU A 174 -10.89 9.19 -12.91
N ASN A 175 -11.56 8.35 -12.10
CA ASN A 175 -11.10 7.02 -11.72
C ASN A 175 -12.10 5.91 -12.04
N LYS A 176 -12.78 5.98 -13.19
CA LYS A 176 -13.75 4.95 -13.62
C LYS A 176 -13.07 3.60 -13.87
N THR A 177 -11.88 3.63 -14.43
CA THR A 177 -11.00 2.46 -14.63
C THR A 177 -9.78 2.62 -13.74
N LEU A 178 -9.42 1.59 -13.02
CA LEU A 178 -8.31 1.56 -12.08
C LEU A 178 -7.34 0.45 -12.46
N GLN A 179 -6.05 0.70 -12.21
CA GLN A 179 -5.02 -0.33 -12.27
C GLN A 179 -4.71 -0.83 -10.86
N LEU A 180 -4.80 -2.14 -10.69
CA LEU A 180 -4.50 -2.83 -9.44
C LEU A 180 -3.15 -3.52 -9.59
N HIS A 181 -2.18 -3.11 -8.79
CA HIS A 181 -0.85 -3.70 -8.78
C HIS A 181 -0.77 -4.75 -7.68
N LEU A 182 -0.60 -6.00 -8.08
CA LEU A 182 -0.50 -7.15 -7.18
C LEU A 182 0.92 -7.29 -6.61
N PRO A 183 1.09 -7.98 -5.47
CA PRO A 183 2.41 -8.23 -4.87
C PRO A 183 3.37 -9.05 -5.73
N ASP A 184 2.84 -9.86 -6.65
CA ASP A 184 3.62 -10.66 -7.61
C ASP A 184 4.11 -9.86 -8.83
N GLY A 185 3.84 -8.54 -8.88
CA GLY A 185 4.20 -7.63 -9.95
C GLY A 185 3.20 -7.56 -11.11
N LYS A 186 2.14 -8.36 -11.09
CA LYS A 186 1.07 -8.27 -12.10
C LYS A 186 0.26 -7.01 -11.92
N THR A 187 -0.24 -6.48 -13.03
CA THR A 187 -1.18 -5.35 -13.07
C THR A 187 -2.48 -5.79 -13.70
N LEU A 188 -3.57 -5.57 -13.00
CA LEU A 188 -4.93 -5.86 -13.46
C LEU A 188 -5.67 -4.57 -13.74
N ASN A 189 -6.53 -4.59 -14.76
CA ASN A 189 -7.49 -3.51 -14.99
C ASN A 189 -8.82 -3.87 -14.32
N GLY A 190 -9.44 -2.87 -13.73
CA GLY A 190 -10.74 -3.04 -13.08
C GLY A 190 -11.59 -1.78 -13.17
N HIS A 191 -12.89 -1.95 -13.05
CA HIS A 191 -13.87 -0.89 -13.08
C HIS A 191 -14.55 -0.70 -11.73
N LEU A 192 -14.73 0.55 -11.32
CA LEU A 192 -15.57 0.89 -10.17
C LEU A 192 -17.03 0.61 -10.51
N GLU A 193 -17.66 -0.36 -9.84
CA GLU A 193 -19.07 -0.72 -10.02
C GLU A 193 -20.00 0.07 -9.09
N GLY A 194 -19.67 0.17 -7.82
CA GLY A 194 -20.54 0.81 -6.85
C GLY A 194 -19.91 1.03 -5.49
N ALA A 195 -20.55 1.88 -4.70
CA ALA A 195 -20.17 2.15 -3.32
C ALA A 195 -21.03 1.35 -2.36
N MET A 196 -20.45 0.86 -1.28
CA MET A 196 -21.22 0.40 -0.13
C MET A 196 -21.95 1.60 0.50
N PRO A 197 -23.18 1.42 1.02
CA PRO A 197 -23.97 2.54 1.53
C PRO A 197 -23.45 3.12 2.84
N THR A 198 -22.48 2.47 3.47
CA THR A 198 -21.94 2.82 4.79
C THR A 198 -20.52 3.39 4.67
N VAL A 199 -20.19 4.25 5.60
CA VAL A 199 -18.85 4.76 5.83
C VAL A 199 -18.33 4.17 7.14
N ASP A 200 -17.09 3.70 7.14
CA ASP A 200 -16.42 3.29 8.37
C ASP A 200 -16.15 4.52 9.24
N ALA A 201 -16.68 4.51 10.48
CA ALA A 201 -16.62 5.68 11.34
C ALA A 201 -15.21 5.99 11.86
N ALA A 202 -14.35 4.99 11.99
CA ALA A 202 -13.00 5.17 12.52
C ALA A 202 -12.04 5.69 11.47
N SER A 203 -12.07 5.12 10.26
CA SER A 203 -11.18 5.47 9.16
C SER A 203 -11.75 6.54 8.22
N GLN A 204 -13.04 6.90 8.35
CA GLN A 204 -13.74 7.81 7.45
C GLN A 204 -13.63 7.40 5.97
N THR A 205 -13.60 6.07 5.72
CA THR A 205 -13.52 5.50 4.38
C THR A 205 -14.87 4.91 3.95
N GLN A 206 -15.16 5.02 2.66
CA GLN A 206 -16.28 4.33 2.01
C GLN A 206 -15.73 3.21 1.13
N SER A 207 -16.28 2.01 1.28
CA SER A 207 -15.87 0.87 0.48
C SER A 207 -16.50 0.93 -0.92
N TYR A 208 -15.67 0.74 -1.94
CA TYR A 208 -16.07 0.65 -3.36
C TYR A 208 -15.71 -0.70 -3.91
N ILE A 209 -16.63 -1.26 -4.72
CA ILE A 209 -16.40 -2.52 -5.41
C ILE A 209 -15.68 -2.23 -6.72
N ILE A 210 -14.57 -2.91 -6.94
CA ILE A 210 -13.82 -2.94 -8.20
C ILE A 210 -13.97 -4.32 -8.81
N ARG A 211 -14.59 -4.41 -9.99
CA ARG A 211 -14.62 -5.63 -10.79
C ARG A 211 -13.45 -5.64 -11.74
N ILE A 212 -12.72 -6.74 -11.77
CA ILE A 212 -11.60 -6.94 -12.70
C ILE A 212 -12.10 -7.50 -14.04
N ASP A 213 -11.38 -7.16 -15.10
CA ASP A 213 -11.74 -7.55 -16.48
C ASP A 213 -11.21 -8.95 -16.84
N SER A 214 -10.30 -9.49 -16.05
CA SER A 214 -9.65 -10.79 -16.29
C SER A 214 -10.19 -11.87 -15.34
N GLN A 215 -10.24 -13.11 -15.85
CA GLN A 215 -10.52 -14.30 -15.03
C GLN A 215 -9.20 -14.89 -14.52
N GLU A 216 -8.55 -14.20 -13.60
CA GLU A 216 -7.36 -14.73 -12.94
C GLU A 216 -7.75 -15.47 -11.65
N ASP A 217 -7.01 -16.54 -11.35
CA ASP A 217 -7.18 -17.27 -10.09
C ASP A 217 -6.42 -16.52 -8.97
N ILE A 218 -7.13 -15.57 -8.35
CA ILE A 218 -6.59 -14.71 -7.31
C ILE A 218 -7.16 -15.16 -5.96
N PRO A 219 -6.31 -15.42 -4.97
CA PRO A 219 -6.78 -15.81 -3.65
C PRO A 219 -7.53 -14.69 -2.95
N GLU A 220 -8.43 -15.04 -2.04
CA GLU A 220 -9.11 -14.08 -1.15
C GLU A 220 -8.11 -13.44 -0.18
N ASN A 221 -8.41 -12.20 0.23
CA ASN A 221 -7.59 -11.38 1.14
C ASN A 221 -6.23 -10.96 0.59
N LEU A 222 -6.02 -11.03 -0.73
CA LEU A 222 -4.83 -10.47 -1.36
C LEU A 222 -4.95 -8.95 -1.42
N LEU A 223 -3.90 -8.25 -1.01
CA LEU A 223 -3.84 -6.80 -1.03
C LEU A 223 -3.25 -6.34 -2.37
N ALA A 224 -3.98 -5.48 -3.08
CA ALA A 224 -3.53 -4.81 -4.29
C ALA A 224 -3.35 -3.31 -4.03
N LYS A 225 -2.34 -2.70 -4.66
CA LYS A 225 -2.13 -1.25 -4.66
C LYS A 225 -2.88 -0.63 -5.82
N VAL A 226 -3.59 0.47 -5.56
CA VAL A 226 -4.33 1.25 -6.55
C VAL A 226 -3.83 2.68 -6.50
N TYR A 227 -3.47 3.24 -7.66
CA TYR A 227 -3.11 4.65 -7.79
C TYR A 227 -4.33 5.45 -8.20
N PHE A 228 -4.96 6.09 -7.22
CA PHE A 228 -6.17 6.89 -7.40
C PHE A 228 -5.79 8.32 -7.80
N ILE A 229 -6.35 8.82 -8.91
CA ILE A 229 -6.06 10.16 -9.43
C ILE A 229 -6.85 11.19 -8.60
N LYS A 230 -6.12 12.06 -7.92
CA LYS A 230 -6.67 13.19 -7.14
C LYS A 230 -6.75 14.48 -7.98
N SER A 231 -5.81 14.67 -8.90
CA SER A 231 -5.79 15.81 -9.79
C SER A 231 -5.17 15.42 -11.12
N SER A 232 -5.71 15.95 -12.22
CA SER A 232 -5.20 15.72 -13.57
C SER A 232 -5.17 17.03 -14.33
N LYS A 233 -4.01 17.35 -14.90
CA LYS A 233 -3.84 18.54 -15.77
C LYS A 233 -3.19 18.11 -17.07
N ARG A 234 -3.66 18.67 -18.17
CA ARG A 234 -3.15 18.37 -19.51
C ARG A 234 -2.24 19.47 -20.03
N ASN A 235 -1.24 19.07 -20.82
CA ASN A 235 -0.34 19.95 -21.54
C ASN A 235 0.30 21.03 -20.66
N ILE A 236 0.72 20.67 -19.45
CA ILE A 236 1.38 21.60 -18.53
C ILE A 236 2.89 21.54 -18.67
N THR A 237 3.53 22.65 -18.32
CA THR A 237 5.00 22.75 -18.25
C THR A 237 5.48 22.19 -16.92
N SER A 238 6.37 21.21 -16.94
CA SER A 238 6.88 20.57 -15.73
C SER A 238 8.38 20.29 -15.77
N LEU A 239 8.97 20.17 -14.60
CA LEU A 239 10.38 19.82 -14.41
C LEU A 239 10.52 18.76 -13.30
N PRO A 240 11.66 18.02 -13.26
CA PRO A 240 11.93 17.13 -12.14
C PRO A 240 11.94 17.90 -10.81
N LYS A 241 11.36 17.30 -9.77
CA LYS A 241 11.27 17.93 -8.44
C LYS A 241 12.63 18.34 -7.89
N ALA A 242 13.69 17.59 -8.19
CA ALA A 242 15.07 17.90 -7.78
C ALA A 242 15.63 19.20 -8.36
N ALA A 243 15.05 19.71 -9.47
CA ALA A 243 15.45 20.98 -10.06
C ALA A 243 14.77 22.19 -9.38
N LEU A 244 13.71 21.96 -8.58
CA LEU A 244 13.01 23.00 -7.84
C LEU A 244 13.68 23.22 -6.49
N LEU A 245 14.07 24.44 -6.22
CA LEU A 245 14.67 24.89 -4.96
C LEU A 245 13.66 25.72 -4.16
N THR A 246 13.83 25.76 -2.85
CA THR A 246 12.98 26.50 -1.95
C THR A 246 13.76 27.03 -0.75
N ASP A 247 13.23 28.06 -0.11
CA ASP A 247 13.68 28.55 1.19
C ASP A 247 13.33 27.57 2.32
N GLU A 248 13.90 27.78 3.51
CA GLU A 248 13.69 26.92 4.69
C GLU A 248 12.21 26.81 5.10
N VAL A 249 11.43 27.86 4.90
CA VAL A 249 10.00 27.92 5.24
C VAL A 249 9.08 27.49 4.07
N GLN A 250 9.66 27.11 2.93
CA GLN A 250 8.96 26.66 1.72
C GLN A 250 7.93 27.66 1.19
N SER A 251 8.23 28.94 1.32
CA SER A 251 7.38 30.05 0.87
C SER A 251 7.78 30.60 -0.49
N HIS A 252 9.05 30.49 -0.85
CA HIS A 252 9.59 30.96 -2.14
C HIS A 252 10.24 29.81 -2.87
N TYR A 253 9.91 29.72 -4.15
CA TYR A 253 10.43 28.66 -5.02
C TYR A 253 11.20 29.29 -6.18
N TRP A 254 12.33 28.65 -6.57
CA TRP A 254 13.12 29.07 -7.72
C TRP A 254 13.78 27.88 -8.39
N ILE A 255 14.26 28.12 -9.60
CA ILE A 255 15.09 27.22 -10.39
C ILE A 255 16.38 27.93 -10.78
N MET A 256 17.43 27.18 -11.04
CA MET A 256 18.64 27.70 -11.66
C MET A 256 18.58 27.42 -13.17
N LYS A 257 18.31 28.47 -13.98
CA LYS A 257 18.16 28.36 -15.43
C LYS A 257 19.46 28.74 -16.12
N MET A 258 19.90 27.89 -17.06
CA MET A 258 21.07 28.21 -17.91
C MET A 258 20.72 29.33 -18.87
N ILE A 259 21.59 30.33 -18.96
CA ILE A 259 21.53 31.42 -19.95
C ILE A 259 22.53 31.22 -21.07
N ASP A 260 23.65 30.55 -20.77
CA ASP A 260 24.67 30.12 -21.73
C ASP A 260 25.26 28.76 -21.27
N SER A 261 26.34 28.30 -21.90
CA SER A 261 26.95 26.98 -21.60
C SER A 261 27.60 26.87 -20.21
N THR A 262 27.88 28.00 -19.56
CA THR A 262 28.67 28.08 -18.31
C THR A 262 28.03 28.92 -17.22
N THR A 263 26.90 29.56 -17.50
CA THR A 263 26.27 30.50 -16.56
C THR A 263 24.80 30.11 -16.30
N ALA A 264 24.46 30.01 -15.04
CA ALA A 264 23.09 29.81 -14.59
C ALA A 264 22.59 30.99 -13.75
N ILE A 265 21.32 31.33 -13.88
CA ILE A 265 20.66 32.39 -13.11
C ILE A 265 19.50 31.83 -12.30
N LYS A 266 19.28 32.42 -11.13
CA LYS A 266 18.13 32.14 -10.29
C LYS A 266 16.87 32.77 -10.89
N VAL A 267 15.87 31.95 -11.11
CA VAL A 267 14.58 32.36 -11.64
C VAL A 267 13.50 31.97 -10.64
N ALA A 268 12.83 32.95 -10.05
CA ALA A 268 11.70 32.69 -9.17
C ALA A 268 10.56 32.04 -9.95
N VAL A 269 9.91 31.02 -9.36
CA VAL A 269 8.83 30.28 -10.01
C VAL A 269 7.62 30.16 -9.09
N THR A 270 6.44 30.11 -9.72
CA THR A 270 5.20 29.70 -9.07
C THR A 270 4.94 28.25 -9.41
N LYS A 271 4.98 27.39 -8.39
CA LYS A 271 4.67 25.97 -8.58
C LYS A 271 3.17 25.72 -8.66
N GLY A 272 2.79 24.70 -9.41
CA GLY A 272 1.42 24.19 -9.49
C GLY A 272 1.31 22.77 -8.96
N LEU A 273 0.78 21.87 -9.81
CA LEU A 273 0.61 20.46 -9.49
C LEU A 273 1.97 19.79 -9.20
N GLU A 274 2.00 19.01 -8.14
CA GLU A 274 3.22 18.33 -7.70
C GLU A 274 2.98 16.82 -7.60
N THR A 275 3.91 16.02 -8.12
CA THR A 275 3.93 14.57 -7.99
C THR A 275 5.18 14.12 -7.22
N LYS A 276 5.38 12.83 -7.06
CA LYS A 276 6.61 12.29 -6.43
C LYS A 276 7.88 12.71 -7.19
N GLU A 277 7.81 12.80 -8.51
CA GLU A 277 8.97 12.98 -9.39
C GLU A 277 9.03 14.36 -10.02
N ARG A 278 7.91 14.99 -10.27
CA ARG A 278 7.81 16.21 -11.08
C ARG A 278 6.97 17.29 -10.43
N VAL A 279 7.22 18.53 -10.82
CA VAL A 279 6.44 19.69 -10.40
C VAL A 279 6.10 20.55 -11.61
N GLU A 280 4.84 21.02 -11.64
CA GLU A 280 4.36 22.01 -12.62
C GLU A 280 4.93 23.38 -12.31
N VAL A 281 5.36 24.10 -13.33
CA VAL A 281 5.72 25.53 -13.26
C VAL A 281 4.64 26.34 -13.97
N ILE A 282 3.91 27.13 -13.18
CA ILE A 282 2.85 28.02 -13.68
C ILE A 282 3.45 29.30 -14.25
N SER A 283 4.44 29.86 -13.56
CA SER A 283 5.09 31.13 -13.92
C SER A 283 6.55 31.08 -13.51
N PRO A 284 7.46 31.65 -14.30
CA PRO A 284 7.26 32.27 -15.62
C PRO A 284 7.02 31.22 -16.71
N THR A 285 6.61 31.64 -17.91
CA THR A 285 6.51 30.75 -19.06
C THR A 285 7.92 30.28 -19.46
N LEU A 286 8.13 28.98 -19.41
CA LEU A 286 9.38 28.34 -19.77
C LEU A 286 9.26 27.62 -21.10
N SER A 287 10.32 27.65 -21.91
CA SER A 287 10.42 26.94 -23.19
C SER A 287 10.91 25.52 -22.99
N SER A 288 10.52 24.61 -23.88
CA SER A 288 11.09 23.24 -23.91
C SER A 288 12.58 23.21 -24.24
N THR A 289 13.11 24.30 -24.81
CA THR A 289 14.56 24.49 -25.09
C THR A 289 15.35 24.97 -23.87
N ASP A 290 14.67 25.51 -22.86
CA ASP A 290 15.31 25.96 -21.63
C ASP A 290 15.90 24.77 -20.86
N LYS A 291 17.13 24.95 -20.39
CA LYS A 291 17.83 23.99 -19.54
C LYS A 291 17.85 24.50 -18.11
N VAL A 292 17.58 23.65 -17.16
CA VAL A 292 17.64 23.96 -15.72
C VAL A 292 18.58 23.00 -15.02
N LEU A 293 19.22 23.46 -13.96
CA LEU A 293 20.10 22.60 -13.16
C LEU A 293 19.29 21.55 -12.44
N LEU A 294 19.73 20.31 -12.51
CA LEU A 294 19.11 19.16 -11.84
C LEU A 294 19.80 18.80 -10.52
N SER A 295 21.16 18.85 -10.53
CA SER A 295 21.99 18.63 -9.36
C SER A 295 23.11 19.65 -9.29
N GLY A 296 23.75 19.83 -8.10
CA GLY A 296 24.72 20.90 -7.87
C GLY A 296 24.10 22.30 -7.84
N ASN A 297 22.79 22.38 -7.77
CA ASN A 297 22.00 23.61 -7.85
C ASN A 297 21.79 24.29 -6.48
N TYR A 298 22.09 23.60 -5.37
CA TYR A 298 21.90 24.11 -4.02
C TYR A 298 23.07 25.02 -3.60
N GLY A 299 22.76 26.12 -2.89
CA GLY A 299 23.78 27.05 -2.35
C GLY A 299 24.42 27.98 -3.38
N LEU A 300 23.95 27.97 -4.63
CA LEU A 300 24.42 28.89 -5.66
C LEU A 300 23.83 30.29 -5.44
N GLY A 301 24.64 31.32 -5.81
CA GLY A 301 24.15 32.70 -5.82
C GLY A 301 23.14 32.94 -6.95
N ASP A 302 22.62 34.19 -7.02
CA ASP A 302 21.62 34.57 -8.03
C ASP A 302 22.14 34.43 -9.46
N THR A 303 23.45 34.53 -9.67
CA THR A 303 24.17 34.18 -10.89
C THR A 303 25.37 33.32 -10.51
N ALA A 304 25.51 32.19 -11.15
CA ALA A 304 26.57 31.23 -10.84
C ALA A 304 27.28 30.74 -12.10
N LYS A 305 28.64 30.63 -12.01
CA LYS A 305 29.44 29.92 -13.00
C LYS A 305 29.40 28.42 -12.71
N VAL A 306 29.08 27.64 -13.73
CA VAL A 306 28.86 26.19 -13.62
C VAL A 306 29.56 25.45 -14.73
N VAL A 307 29.90 24.19 -14.48
CA VAL A 307 30.42 23.24 -15.46
C VAL A 307 29.44 22.08 -15.57
N VAL A 308 28.85 21.93 -16.76
CA VAL A 308 27.91 20.85 -17.00
C VAL A 308 28.66 19.52 -17.13
N ILE A 309 28.38 18.59 -16.22
CA ILE A 309 28.92 17.23 -16.28
C ILE A 309 27.83 16.28 -16.81
N THR A 310 28.23 15.35 -17.63
CA THR A 310 27.35 14.28 -18.12
C THR A 310 27.49 13.07 -17.18
N ASN A 311 26.42 12.54 -16.68
CA ASN A 311 26.44 11.28 -15.93
C ASN A 311 26.56 10.10 -16.88
#